data_88693f079b7b3df025ed49a42c6f8044
#
_entry.id   88693f079b7b3df025ed49a42c6f8044
#
_cell.length_a   1.000
_cell.length_b   1.000
_cell.length_c   1.000
_cell.angle_alpha   90.00
_cell.angle_beta   90.00
_cell.angle_gamma   90.00
#
_symmetry.space_group_name_H-M   'P 1'
#
loop_
_entity.id
_entity.type
_entity.pdbx_description
1 polymer ?
#
loop_
_entity_poly.entity_id
_entity_poly.type
_entity_poly.pdbx_seq_one_letter_code
_entity_poly.pdbx_strand_id
1 'polypeptide(L)'
;MKRHHALLAMLSLAALPCAAQTLKLYDNFDHKPINTSKWAYAFCFSSNGLEMECVREIRDEQLHLTHRHFGVRANDGGQQNGSAGVGFANAQNIKAIRTDVTVRTNFEVACAANPNFGSNTGLWGTFFNPGSGNPTDDVGAALNLKRVASDPPGQLQVIGQTFQAGIYSPFTSLGWVAIGTPVTIGLAWDQPNHQFIISLTNKVTHVTTSATMPYTFSDTTPAAGPAKVMQAGGFTSDCAANATSLYVDAVYDNVYIGQ
;
A
#
# COMPACT_ATOMS: atom_id res chain seq x y z
N MET A 1 -42.25 -34.73 -35.13
CA MET A 1 -40.90 -34.40 -34.62
C MET A 1 -40.63 -32.91 -34.88
N LYS A 2 -40.78 -32.07 -33.85
CA LYS A 2 -40.51 -30.64 -33.93
C LYS A 2 -39.13 -30.36 -33.32
N ARG A 3 -38.17 -29.90 -34.12
CA ARG A 3 -36.81 -29.50 -33.66
C ARG A 3 -36.89 -28.08 -33.11
N HIS A 4 -36.61 -27.91 -31.82
CA HIS A 4 -36.39 -26.61 -31.19
C HIS A 4 -34.93 -26.23 -31.35
N HIS A 5 -34.66 -25.13 -32.06
CA HIS A 5 -33.36 -24.50 -32.13
C HIS A 5 -33.26 -23.56 -30.96
N ALA A 6 -32.39 -23.84 -29.99
CA ALA A 6 -32.01 -22.91 -28.93
C ALA A 6 -30.95 -21.94 -29.49
N LEU A 7 -31.31 -20.67 -29.56
CA LEU A 7 -30.37 -19.58 -29.86
C LEU A 7 -29.57 -19.29 -28.59
N LEU A 8 -28.27 -19.65 -28.61
CA LEU A 8 -27.32 -19.15 -27.58
C LEU A 8 -26.95 -17.70 -27.93
N ALA A 9 -27.45 -16.75 -27.16
CA ALA A 9 -27.00 -15.37 -27.21
C ALA A 9 -25.63 -15.25 -26.48
N MET A 10 -24.54 -15.14 -27.22
CA MET A 10 -23.25 -14.77 -26.69
C MET A 10 -23.29 -13.27 -26.28
N LEU A 11 -23.36 -12.99 -24.98
CA LEU A 11 -23.04 -11.67 -24.47
C LEU A 11 -21.54 -11.44 -24.62
N SER A 12 -21.15 -10.69 -25.64
CA SER A 12 -19.79 -10.12 -25.70
C SER A 12 -19.66 -9.02 -24.66
N LEU A 13 -19.00 -9.29 -23.54
CA LEU A 13 -18.50 -8.22 -22.66
C LEU A 13 -17.47 -7.42 -23.46
N ALA A 14 -17.87 -6.26 -23.95
CA ALA A 14 -16.94 -5.28 -24.46
C ALA A 14 -16.10 -4.78 -23.28
N ALA A 15 -14.87 -5.26 -23.16
CA ALA A 15 -13.87 -4.65 -22.28
C ALA A 15 -13.63 -3.23 -22.82
N LEU A 16 -14.15 -2.23 -22.14
CA LEU A 16 -13.82 -0.82 -22.42
C LEU A 16 -12.30 -0.69 -22.30
N PRO A 17 -11.61 -0.13 -23.29
CA PRO A 17 -10.19 0.15 -23.16
C PRO A 17 -10.02 1.26 -22.11
N CYS A 18 -9.69 0.88 -20.89
CA CYS A 18 -9.06 1.81 -19.96
C CYS A 18 -7.81 2.31 -20.66
N ALA A 19 -7.71 3.62 -20.91
CA ALA A 19 -6.50 4.21 -21.49
C ALA A 19 -5.34 3.84 -20.58
N ALA A 20 -4.62 2.80 -20.94
CA ALA A 20 -3.52 2.27 -20.13
C ALA A 20 -2.46 3.35 -20.04
N GLN A 21 -2.35 3.97 -18.88
CA GLN A 21 -1.33 4.99 -18.62
C GLN A 21 0.04 4.37 -18.88
N THR A 22 0.83 4.97 -19.79
CA THR A 22 2.16 4.45 -20.12
C THR A 22 3.06 4.54 -18.90
N LEU A 23 3.41 3.39 -18.34
CA LEU A 23 4.33 3.30 -17.21
C LEU A 23 5.77 3.29 -17.69
N LYS A 24 6.62 4.09 -17.05
CA LYS A 24 8.07 4.13 -17.29
C LYS A 24 8.81 3.61 -16.07
N LEU A 25 9.90 2.87 -16.29
CA LEU A 25 10.77 2.43 -15.20
C LEU A 25 11.32 3.66 -14.47
N TYR A 26 11.07 3.72 -13.18
CA TYR A 26 11.53 4.78 -12.29
C TYR A 26 12.81 4.36 -11.58
N ASP A 27 12.80 3.18 -10.96
CA ASP A 27 13.96 2.61 -10.28
C ASP A 27 13.86 1.08 -10.25
N ASN A 28 14.99 0.41 -10.43
CA ASN A 28 15.15 -1.03 -10.28
C ASN A 28 16.23 -1.37 -9.22
N PHE A 29 16.69 -0.35 -8.49
CA PHE A 29 17.63 -0.46 -7.39
C PHE A 29 18.97 -1.12 -7.70
N ASP A 30 19.40 -1.15 -8.96
CA ASP A 30 20.70 -1.73 -9.38
C ASP A 30 21.91 -1.03 -8.78
N HIS A 31 21.72 0.18 -8.21
CA HIS A 31 22.81 1.02 -7.73
C HIS A 31 22.64 1.40 -6.25
N LYS A 32 23.73 1.31 -5.51
CA LYS A 32 23.86 1.82 -4.13
C LYS A 32 24.58 3.17 -4.14
N PRO A 33 24.26 4.08 -3.21
CA PRO A 33 23.14 4.11 -2.26
C PRO A 33 21.80 4.46 -2.91
N ILE A 34 20.74 4.58 -2.09
CA ILE A 34 19.43 5.08 -2.55
C ILE A 34 19.61 6.41 -3.28
N ASN A 35 19.09 6.50 -4.51
CA ASN A 35 19.26 7.67 -5.37
C ASN A 35 18.38 8.84 -4.90
N THR A 36 18.98 9.86 -4.28
CA THR A 36 18.29 11.01 -3.73
C THR A 36 17.65 11.94 -4.77
N SER A 37 17.97 11.81 -6.06
CA SER A 37 17.26 12.53 -7.12
C SER A 37 15.93 11.90 -7.49
N LYS A 38 15.77 10.60 -7.22
CA LYS A 38 14.52 9.85 -7.40
C LYS A 38 13.70 9.80 -6.12
N TRP A 39 14.36 9.67 -4.98
CA TRP A 39 13.75 9.49 -3.65
C TRP A 39 14.00 10.73 -2.81
N ALA A 40 12.98 11.59 -2.73
CA ALA A 40 13.10 12.92 -2.14
C ALA A 40 13.34 12.90 -0.63
N TYR A 41 12.82 11.89 0.07
CA TYR A 41 12.99 11.71 1.50
C TYR A 41 12.85 10.25 1.89
N ALA A 42 13.43 9.93 3.02
CA ALA A 42 13.28 8.64 3.67
C ALA A 42 12.84 8.88 5.12
N PHE A 43 11.98 8.04 5.63
CA PHE A 43 11.45 8.18 6.98
C PHE A 43 11.49 6.88 7.76
N CYS A 44 11.61 7.04 9.06
CA CYS A 44 11.46 6.02 10.06
C CYS A 44 10.84 6.69 11.28
N PHE A 45 9.65 6.27 11.67
CA PHE A 45 9.00 6.85 12.83
C PHE A 45 8.27 5.79 13.66
N SER A 46 8.09 6.09 14.95
CA SER A 46 7.17 5.44 15.85
C SER A 46 6.45 6.49 16.67
N SER A 47 5.19 6.26 17.00
CA SER A 47 4.39 7.19 17.80
C SER A 47 4.92 7.37 19.24
N ASN A 48 5.66 6.40 19.78
CA ASN A 48 6.35 6.52 21.07
C ASN A 48 7.78 7.10 20.94
N GLY A 49 8.21 7.43 19.73
CA GLY A 49 9.40 8.23 19.41
C GLY A 49 10.75 7.54 19.54
N LEU A 50 10.91 6.57 20.41
CA LEU A 50 12.22 6.00 20.74
C LEU A 50 12.31 4.48 20.54
N GLU A 51 11.19 3.78 20.66
CA GLU A 51 11.19 2.32 20.66
C GLU A 51 10.89 1.76 19.29
N MET A 52 11.88 1.83 18.40
CA MET A 52 11.78 1.31 17.04
C MET A 52 13.13 0.88 16.50
N GLU A 53 13.09 -0.02 15.54
CA GLU A 53 14.21 -0.42 14.69
C GLU A 53 13.78 -0.30 13.22
N CYS A 54 14.65 0.25 12.39
CA CYS A 54 14.33 0.56 11.01
C CYS A 54 15.51 0.31 10.11
N VAL A 55 15.27 -0.34 8.98
CA VAL A 55 16.24 -0.45 7.89
C VAL A 55 15.64 0.06 6.60
N ARG A 56 16.39 0.85 5.87
CA ARG A 56 16.13 1.29 4.50
C ARG A 56 17.44 1.21 3.75
N GLU A 57 17.63 0.17 3.00
CA GLU A 57 18.88 -0.07 2.27
C GLU A 57 18.62 -0.72 0.92
N ILE A 58 19.54 -0.52 -0.03
CA ILE A 58 19.61 -1.32 -1.23
C ILE A 58 20.56 -2.48 -0.96
N ARG A 59 20.03 -3.70 -1.04
CA ARG A 59 20.78 -4.94 -0.90
C ARG A 59 20.28 -5.94 -1.95
N ASP A 60 21.20 -6.66 -2.58
CA ASP A 60 20.89 -7.63 -3.63
C ASP A 60 20.02 -7.02 -4.75
N GLU A 61 20.37 -5.77 -5.15
CA GLU A 61 19.66 -5.01 -6.19
C GLU A 61 18.16 -4.79 -5.90
N GLN A 62 17.79 -4.71 -4.63
CA GLN A 62 16.42 -4.50 -4.15
C GLN A 62 16.41 -3.49 -3.01
N LEU A 63 15.31 -2.74 -2.89
CA LEU A 63 15.09 -1.88 -1.73
C LEU A 63 14.50 -2.72 -0.58
N HIS A 64 15.22 -2.81 0.51
CA HIS A 64 14.78 -3.41 1.76
C HIS A 64 14.18 -2.34 2.67
N LEU A 65 12.94 -2.56 3.07
CA LEU A 65 12.25 -1.78 4.09
C LEU A 65 11.90 -2.70 5.24
N THR A 66 12.58 -2.52 6.37
CA THR A 66 12.32 -3.28 7.59
C THR A 66 11.91 -2.31 8.68
N HIS A 67 10.87 -2.64 9.40
CA HIS A 67 10.43 -1.87 10.55
C HIS A 67 10.01 -2.77 11.70
N ARG A 68 10.48 -2.45 12.89
CA ARG A 68 10.00 -2.96 14.16
C ARG A 68 9.67 -1.79 15.06
N HIS A 69 8.53 -1.85 15.71
CA HIS A 69 8.19 -0.94 16.79
C HIS A 69 7.59 -1.72 17.96
N PHE A 70 7.61 -1.09 19.12
CA PHE A 70 7.23 -1.70 20.37
C PHE A 70 6.06 -0.96 20.99
N GLY A 71 5.19 -1.68 21.65
CA GLY A 71 4.16 -1.11 22.50
C GLY A 71 4.73 -0.63 23.82
N VAL A 72 4.04 0.31 24.45
CA VAL A 72 4.41 0.81 25.78
C VAL A 72 4.00 -0.20 26.86
N ARG A 73 4.93 -0.50 27.75
CA ARG A 73 4.69 -1.43 28.87
C ARG A 73 4.05 -0.71 30.07
N ALA A 74 2.90 -0.05 29.84
CA ALA A 74 2.25 0.76 30.87
C ALA A 74 0.76 0.49 31.06
N ASN A 75 0.06 0.10 30.02
CA ASN A 75 -1.39 -0.14 30.04
C ASN A 75 -1.79 -1.14 28.97
N ASP A 76 -3.04 -1.63 29.00
CA ASP A 76 -3.56 -2.60 28.03
C ASP A 76 -4.52 -1.94 27.02
N GLY A 77 -4.65 -0.63 26.99
CA GLY A 77 -5.66 0.09 26.19
C GLY A 77 -5.09 0.94 25.05
N GLY A 78 -3.78 1.19 25.03
CA GLY A 78 -3.13 2.00 24.01
C GLY A 78 -2.64 1.18 22.81
N GLN A 79 -2.20 1.89 21.79
CA GLN A 79 -1.49 1.31 20.66
C GLN A 79 -0.41 2.26 20.17
N GLN A 80 0.64 1.68 19.59
CA GLN A 80 1.73 2.41 18.97
C GLN A 80 1.74 2.14 17.47
N ASN A 81 1.98 3.19 16.69
CA ASN A 81 2.09 3.09 15.23
C ASN A 81 3.51 3.41 14.80
N GLY A 82 3.97 2.78 13.74
CA GLY A 82 5.26 3.09 13.17
C GLY A 82 5.41 2.62 11.74
N SER A 83 6.30 3.26 11.01
CA SER A 83 6.67 2.80 9.66
C SER A 83 8.03 3.29 9.21
N ALA A 84 8.61 2.55 8.27
CA ALA A 84 9.76 2.92 7.47
C ALA A 84 9.35 3.06 6.01
N GLY A 85 9.95 4.01 5.28
CA GLY A 85 9.64 4.17 3.88
C GLY A 85 10.51 5.15 3.14
N VAL A 86 10.23 5.28 1.85
CA VAL A 86 10.86 6.24 0.93
C VAL A 86 9.78 6.98 0.15
N GLY A 87 9.97 8.29 -0.01
CA GLY A 87 9.07 9.17 -0.74
C GLY A 87 9.60 9.48 -2.14
N PHE A 88 8.72 9.47 -3.12
CA PHE A 88 9.05 9.80 -4.51
C PHE A 88 9.40 11.28 -4.67
N ALA A 89 10.44 11.58 -5.42
CA ALA A 89 10.66 12.92 -5.93
C ALA A 89 9.58 13.27 -6.98
N ASN A 90 9.23 14.55 -7.07
CA ASN A 90 8.20 15.04 -8.00
C ASN A 90 6.84 14.32 -7.87
N ALA A 91 6.45 13.98 -6.65
CA ALA A 91 5.24 13.23 -6.32
C ALA A 91 3.97 13.81 -6.95
N GLN A 92 3.90 15.13 -7.16
CA GLN A 92 2.76 15.81 -7.79
C GLN A 92 2.47 15.31 -9.21
N ASN A 93 3.50 14.97 -9.98
CA ASN A 93 3.36 14.55 -11.37
C ASN A 93 3.07 13.05 -11.54
N ILE A 94 3.12 12.30 -10.45
CA ILE A 94 2.91 10.83 -10.48
C ILE A 94 1.43 10.54 -10.32
N LYS A 95 0.82 9.97 -11.35
CA LYS A 95 -0.58 9.53 -11.36
C LYS A 95 -0.75 8.02 -11.19
N ALA A 96 0.30 7.27 -11.48
CA ALA A 96 0.30 5.82 -11.25
C ALA A 96 1.65 5.33 -10.74
N ILE A 97 1.61 4.32 -9.90
CA ILE A 97 2.77 3.62 -9.36
C ILE A 97 2.53 2.13 -9.50
N ARG A 98 3.52 1.40 -9.98
CA ARG A 98 3.54 -0.06 -9.98
C ARG A 98 4.90 -0.53 -9.49
N THR A 99 4.93 -1.53 -8.61
CA THR A 99 6.17 -2.10 -8.08
C THR A 99 6.02 -3.57 -7.77
N ASP A 100 7.10 -4.30 -7.86
CA ASP A 100 7.22 -5.63 -7.29
C ASP A 100 7.44 -5.52 -5.79
N VAL A 101 6.78 -6.36 -5.01
CA VAL A 101 6.95 -6.41 -3.56
C VAL A 101 6.85 -7.84 -3.05
N THR A 102 7.68 -8.14 -2.06
CA THR A 102 7.61 -9.39 -1.29
C THR A 102 7.71 -9.05 0.18
N VAL A 103 6.67 -9.38 0.97
CA VAL A 103 6.76 -9.35 2.43
C VAL A 103 7.43 -10.65 2.86
N ARG A 104 8.69 -10.58 3.26
CA ARG A 104 9.50 -11.75 3.62
C ARG A 104 9.14 -12.28 5.00
N THR A 105 8.88 -11.36 5.91
CA THR A 105 8.58 -11.69 7.30
C THR A 105 7.56 -10.68 7.84
N ASN A 106 6.61 -11.21 8.55
CA ASN A 106 5.66 -10.45 9.34
C ASN A 106 5.44 -11.24 10.65
N PHE A 107 5.74 -10.62 11.77
CA PHE A 107 5.67 -11.30 13.05
C PHE A 107 5.31 -10.31 14.15
N GLU A 108 4.60 -10.77 15.14
CA GLU A 108 4.12 -9.98 16.27
C GLU A 108 4.34 -10.67 17.59
N VAL A 109 4.53 -9.85 18.63
CA VAL A 109 4.39 -10.25 20.03
C VAL A 109 3.16 -9.53 20.56
N ALA A 110 2.05 -10.24 20.65
CA ALA A 110 0.77 -9.66 21.04
C ALA A 110 0.65 -9.53 22.57
N CYS A 111 -0.25 -8.65 23.01
CA CYS A 111 -0.73 -8.56 24.37
C CYS A 111 -1.90 -9.52 24.57
N ALA A 112 -1.86 -10.38 25.58
CA ALA A 112 -2.97 -11.30 25.86
C ALA A 112 -4.27 -10.57 26.25
N ALA A 113 -4.15 -9.43 26.94
CA ALA A 113 -5.30 -8.60 27.33
C ALA A 113 -5.82 -7.71 26.17
N ASN A 114 -4.96 -7.37 25.20
CA ASN A 114 -5.29 -6.56 24.03
C ASN A 114 -4.52 -7.08 22.81
N PRO A 115 -4.98 -8.13 22.14
CA PRO A 115 -4.23 -8.79 21.07
C PRO A 115 -4.23 -8.01 19.74
N ASN A 116 -4.53 -6.71 19.77
CA ASN A 116 -4.58 -5.90 18.57
C ASN A 116 -3.20 -5.61 18.00
N PHE A 117 -3.00 -5.98 16.79
CA PHE A 117 -1.86 -5.58 15.97
C PHE A 117 -2.31 -5.46 14.50
N GLY A 118 -1.52 -4.75 13.70
CA GLY A 118 -1.74 -4.70 12.27
C GLY A 118 -0.48 -4.26 11.56
N SER A 119 -0.07 -5.02 10.54
CA SER A 119 1.00 -4.61 9.64
C SER A 119 0.44 -4.10 8.33
N ASN A 120 1.18 -3.24 7.69
CA ASN A 120 0.92 -2.81 6.32
C ASN A 120 2.24 -2.62 5.56
N THR A 121 2.21 -3.00 4.30
CA THR A 121 3.33 -2.84 3.38
C THR A 121 2.75 -2.49 2.02
N GLY A 122 3.19 -1.39 1.40
CA GLY A 122 2.59 -1.04 0.12
C GLY A 122 2.83 0.39 -0.32
N LEU A 123 1.87 0.89 -1.06
CA LEU A 123 1.85 2.20 -1.70
C LEU A 123 0.85 3.10 -1.00
N TRP A 124 1.22 4.36 -0.82
CA TRP A 124 0.35 5.40 -0.30
C TRP A 124 0.63 6.71 -1.05
N GLY A 125 -0.38 7.53 -1.28
CA GLY A 125 -0.15 8.85 -1.84
C GLY A 125 -1.37 9.74 -1.91
N THR A 126 -1.12 11.05 -1.90
CA THR A 126 -2.10 12.13 -2.15
C THR A 126 -2.08 12.50 -3.63
N PHE A 127 -3.23 12.73 -4.25
CA PHE A 127 -3.34 12.94 -5.68
C PHE A 127 -3.95 14.30 -6.05
N PHE A 128 -4.94 14.76 -5.30
CA PHE A 128 -5.59 16.03 -5.57
C PHE A 128 -6.16 16.66 -4.29
N ASN A 129 -6.48 17.94 -4.36
CA ASN A 129 -7.14 18.69 -3.29
C ASN A 129 -8.56 19.06 -3.73
N PRO A 130 -9.60 18.90 -2.90
CA PRO A 130 -10.98 19.22 -3.28
C PRO A 130 -11.28 20.72 -3.37
N GLY A 131 -10.25 21.56 -3.25
CA GLY A 131 -10.36 23.02 -3.43
C GLY A 131 -10.10 23.84 -2.17
N SER A 132 -9.84 23.21 -1.02
CA SER A 132 -9.55 23.93 0.23
C SER A 132 -8.15 24.58 0.25
N GLY A 133 -7.21 24.04 -0.54
CA GLY A 133 -5.80 24.44 -0.50
C GLY A 133 -5.05 23.98 0.77
N ASN A 134 -5.71 23.28 1.68
CA ASN A 134 -5.08 22.74 2.88
C ASN A 134 -4.56 21.32 2.62
N PRO A 135 -3.25 21.02 2.86
CA PRO A 135 -2.70 19.69 2.66
C PRO A 135 -3.40 18.58 3.45
N THR A 136 -4.01 18.89 4.60
CA THR A 136 -4.76 17.90 5.39
C THR A 136 -6.01 17.41 4.69
N ASP A 137 -6.55 18.18 3.74
CA ASP A 137 -7.77 17.84 2.99
C ASP A 137 -7.45 17.12 1.67
N ASP A 138 -6.18 16.92 1.36
CA ASP A 138 -5.79 16.21 0.16
C ASP A 138 -6.41 14.82 0.12
N VAL A 139 -6.95 14.49 -1.04
CA VAL A 139 -7.52 13.16 -1.32
C VAL A 139 -6.42 12.25 -1.82
N GLY A 140 -6.37 11.07 -1.24
CA GLY A 140 -5.38 10.08 -1.59
C GLY A 140 -5.93 8.67 -1.62
N ALA A 141 -5.03 7.75 -1.96
CA ALA A 141 -5.31 6.33 -1.94
C ALA A 141 -4.10 5.55 -1.42
N ALA A 142 -4.40 4.39 -0.86
CA ALA A 142 -3.42 3.42 -0.41
C ALA A 142 -3.74 2.03 -0.99
N LEU A 143 -2.70 1.27 -1.27
CA LEU A 143 -2.78 -0.15 -1.61
C LEU A 143 -1.77 -0.90 -0.75
N ASN A 144 -2.26 -1.75 0.13
CA ASN A 144 -1.46 -2.41 1.14
C ASN A 144 -1.63 -3.93 1.12
N LEU A 145 -0.52 -4.63 1.35
CA LEU A 145 -0.49 -5.98 1.87
C LEU A 145 -0.58 -5.84 3.39
N LYS A 146 -1.73 -6.18 3.96
CA LYS A 146 -2.07 -5.93 5.36
C LYS A 146 -2.30 -7.24 6.09
N ARG A 147 -1.92 -7.28 7.36
CA ARG A 147 -2.31 -8.34 8.29
C ARG A 147 -2.75 -7.74 9.62
N VAL A 148 -3.83 -8.24 10.17
CA VAL A 148 -4.33 -7.90 11.50
C VAL A 148 -4.50 -9.15 12.35
N ALA A 149 -4.74 -8.98 13.65
CA ALA A 149 -4.81 -10.08 14.62
C ALA A 149 -5.83 -11.18 14.24
N SER A 150 -6.92 -10.84 13.57
CA SER A 150 -7.97 -11.78 13.18
C SER A 150 -7.71 -12.52 11.86
N ASP A 151 -6.65 -12.16 11.14
CA ASP A 151 -6.36 -12.74 9.83
C ASP A 151 -5.76 -14.14 9.94
N PRO A 152 -5.91 -14.99 8.91
CA PRO A 152 -5.28 -16.31 8.91
C PRO A 152 -3.76 -16.21 9.04
N PRO A 153 -3.14 -17.08 9.85
CA PRO A 153 -1.69 -17.10 10.01
C PRO A 153 -0.96 -17.25 8.68
N GLY A 154 0.12 -16.49 8.48
CA GLY A 154 0.94 -16.56 7.27
C GLY A 154 0.30 -15.95 6.01
N GLN A 155 -0.86 -15.30 6.12
CA GLN A 155 -1.56 -14.64 5.03
C GLN A 155 -1.57 -13.12 5.19
N LEU A 156 -1.57 -12.43 4.07
CA LEU A 156 -1.73 -10.98 3.96
C LEU A 156 -2.95 -10.70 3.11
N GLN A 157 -3.85 -9.86 3.58
CA GLN A 157 -4.94 -9.34 2.77
C GLN A 157 -4.42 -8.19 1.91
N VAL A 158 -4.70 -8.21 0.61
CA VAL A 158 -4.37 -7.09 -0.28
C VAL A 158 -5.57 -6.19 -0.39
N ILE A 159 -5.44 -4.97 0.12
CA ILE A 159 -6.54 -4.02 0.24
C ILE A 159 -6.19 -2.65 -0.28
N GLY A 160 -7.16 -2.01 -0.93
CA GLY A 160 -7.13 -0.60 -1.25
C GLY A 160 -8.12 0.21 -0.43
N GLN A 161 -7.78 1.46 -0.19
CA GLN A 161 -8.63 2.46 0.44
C GLN A 161 -8.37 3.83 -0.14
N THR A 162 -9.39 4.65 -0.27
CA THR A 162 -9.23 6.10 -0.43
C THR A 162 -9.23 6.77 0.95
N PHE A 163 -8.65 7.95 1.04
CA PHE A 163 -8.66 8.74 2.27
C PHE A 163 -8.72 10.23 1.95
N GLN A 164 -9.29 10.99 2.91
CA GLN A 164 -9.29 12.43 2.95
C GLN A 164 -9.33 12.88 4.43
N ALA A 165 -8.54 13.88 4.80
CA ALA A 165 -8.51 14.44 6.15
C ALA A 165 -8.35 13.37 7.26
N GLY A 166 -7.58 12.30 6.99
CA GLY A 166 -7.39 11.19 7.92
C GLY A 166 -8.56 10.19 8.00
N ILE A 167 -9.64 10.41 7.24
CA ILE A 167 -10.79 9.50 7.17
C ILE A 167 -10.59 8.55 5.98
N TYR A 168 -10.65 7.26 6.26
CA TYR A 168 -10.48 6.20 5.26
C TYR A 168 -11.82 5.64 4.82
N SER A 169 -11.95 5.35 3.52
CA SER A 169 -13.09 4.60 2.97
C SER A 169 -13.11 3.15 3.48
N PRO A 170 -14.21 2.42 3.34
CA PRO A 170 -14.21 0.97 3.46
C PRO A 170 -13.17 0.31 2.55
N PHE A 171 -12.70 -0.87 2.92
CA PHE A 171 -11.72 -1.62 2.15
C PHE A 171 -12.26 -2.13 0.82
N THR A 172 -11.46 -2.01 -0.23
CA THR A 172 -11.62 -2.76 -1.47
C THR A 172 -10.59 -3.88 -1.48
N SER A 173 -11.02 -5.14 -1.40
CA SER A 173 -10.11 -6.29 -1.32
C SER A 173 -9.79 -6.85 -2.70
N LEU A 174 -8.51 -7.16 -2.93
CA LEU A 174 -8.01 -7.91 -4.10
C LEU A 174 -7.72 -9.37 -3.77
N GLY A 175 -8.03 -9.83 -2.54
CA GLY A 175 -7.81 -11.20 -2.09
C GLY A 175 -6.65 -11.34 -1.11
N TRP A 176 -6.11 -12.55 -1.02
CA TRP A 176 -5.09 -12.95 -0.05
C TRP A 176 -3.84 -13.45 -0.74
N VAL A 177 -2.69 -13.20 -0.14
CA VAL A 177 -1.39 -13.74 -0.57
C VAL A 177 -0.64 -14.28 0.64
N ALA A 178 0.08 -15.38 0.48
CA ALA A 178 0.92 -15.90 1.55
C ALA A 178 2.15 -15.00 1.76
N ILE A 179 2.62 -14.87 3.00
CA ILE A 179 3.92 -14.26 3.31
C ILE A 179 5.00 -14.99 2.51
N GLY A 180 5.94 -14.25 1.94
CA GLY A 180 6.98 -14.77 1.04
C GLY A 180 6.57 -14.86 -0.44
N THR A 181 5.30 -14.65 -0.78
CA THR A 181 4.88 -14.65 -2.18
C THR A 181 5.27 -13.34 -2.87
N PRO A 182 6.07 -13.38 -3.96
CA PRO A 182 6.35 -12.19 -4.74
C PRO A 182 5.12 -11.77 -5.54
N VAL A 183 4.76 -10.50 -5.45
CA VAL A 183 3.63 -9.92 -6.17
C VAL A 183 4.02 -8.60 -6.83
N THR A 184 3.30 -8.21 -7.87
CA THR A 184 3.32 -6.85 -8.40
C THR A 184 2.05 -6.15 -7.94
N ILE A 185 2.19 -4.98 -7.33
CA ILE A 185 1.07 -4.12 -6.93
C ILE A 185 1.06 -2.84 -7.75
N GLY A 186 -0.14 -2.33 -8.04
CA GLY A 186 -0.31 -1.09 -8.80
C GLY A 186 -1.42 -0.23 -8.22
N LEU A 187 -1.16 1.06 -8.12
CA LEU A 187 -2.09 2.11 -7.71
C LEU A 187 -2.08 3.20 -8.77
N ALA A 188 -3.24 3.51 -9.35
CA ALA A 188 -3.36 4.55 -10.36
C ALA A 188 -4.56 5.46 -10.08
N TRP A 189 -4.41 6.74 -10.38
CA TRP A 189 -5.49 7.72 -10.38
C TRP A 189 -6.04 7.89 -11.78
N ASP A 190 -7.29 7.52 -11.96
CA ASP A 190 -8.07 7.64 -13.19
C ASP A 190 -9.01 8.85 -13.05
N GLN A 191 -8.45 10.03 -13.20
CA GLN A 191 -9.15 11.30 -13.03
C GLN A 191 -10.39 11.43 -13.94
N PRO A 192 -10.33 11.07 -15.24
CA PRO A 192 -11.50 11.19 -16.11
C PRO A 192 -12.73 10.40 -15.66
N ASN A 193 -12.52 9.32 -14.91
CA ASN A 193 -13.58 8.46 -14.39
C ASN A 193 -13.83 8.65 -12.89
N HIS A 194 -13.21 9.63 -12.23
CA HIS A 194 -13.32 9.91 -10.80
C HIS A 194 -13.11 8.69 -9.93
N GLN A 195 -12.00 7.97 -10.15
CA GLN A 195 -11.71 6.73 -9.41
C GLN A 195 -10.20 6.50 -9.26
N PHE A 196 -9.86 5.66 -8.29
CA PHE A 196 -8.56 5.01 -8.25
C PHE A 196 -8.69 3.57 -8.75
N ILE A 197 -7.65 3.10 -9.41
CA ILE A 197 -7.54 1.71 -9.86
C ILE A 197 -6.43 1.06 -9.05
N ILE A 198 -6.74 -0.07 -8.45
CA ILE A 198 -5.76 -0.91 -7.75
C ILE A 198 -5.62 -2.25 -8.46
N SER A 199 -4.41 -2.79 -8.45
CA SER A 199 -4.12 -4.07 -9.07
C SER A 199 -3.13 -4.90 -8.26
N LEU A 200 -3.28 -6.21 -8.35
CA LEU A 200 -2.43 -7.23 -7.79
C LEU A 200 -2.12 -8.27 -8.85
N THR A 201 -0.86 -8.54 -9.14
CA THR A 201 -0.43 -9.68 -9.94
C THR A 201 0.40 -10.61 -9.09
N ASN A 202 -0.02 -11.84 -8.92
CA ASN A 202 0.78 -12.88 -8.28
C ASN A 202 1.85 -13.35 -9.27
N LYS A 203 3.13 -13.18 -8.94
CA LYS A 203 4.26 -13.49 -9.85
C LYS A 203 4.51 -14.99 -10.03
N VAL A 204 3.94 -15.82 -9.15
CA VAL A 204 4.06 -17.29 -9.24
C VAL A 204 2.99 -17.85 -10.17
N THR A 205 1.73 -17.40 -10.02
CA THR A 205 0.59 -17.91 -10.81
C THR A 205 0.30 -17.07 -12.04
N HIS A 206 0.88 -15.88 -12.16
CA HIS A 206 0.63 -14.87 -13.20
C HIS A 206 -0.83 -14.40 -13.28
N VAL A 207 -1.62 -14.64 -12.23
CA VAL A 207 -3.00 -14.15 -12.14
C VAL A 207 -2.99 -12.70 -11.70
N THR A 208 -3.74 -11.88 -12.43
CA THR A 208 -3.95 -10.45 -12.10
C THR A 208 -5.39 -10.24 -11.66
N THR A 209 -5.55 -9.55 -10.54
CA THR A 209 -6.83 -9.04 -10.02
C THR A 209 -6.75 -7.52 -9.97
N SER A 210 -7.83 -6.84 -10.33
CA SER A 210 -7.93 -5.39 -10.23
C SER A 210 -9.31 -4.99 -9.73
N ALA A 211 -9.38 -3.79 -9.13
CA ALA A 211 -10.62 -3.18 -8.68
C ALA A 211 -10.53 -1.66 -8.80
N THR A 212 -11.69 -1.00 -8.80
CA THR A 212 -11.82 0.45 -8.79
C THR A 212 -12.34 0.93 -7.44
N MET A 213 -11.90 2.11 -7.05
CA MET A 213 -12.33 2.81 -5.84
C MET A 213 -12.84 4.19 -6.28
N PRO A 214 -14.15 4.33 -6.55
CA PRO A 214 -14.73 5.59 -6.99
C PRO A 214 -14.76 6.62 -5.85
N TYR A 215 -14.73 7.89 -6.22
CA TYR A 215 -14.90 9.03 -5.31
C TYR A 215 -15.82 10.08 -5.93
N THR A 216 -16.33 10.99 -5.09
CA THR A 216 -17.26 12.04 -5.51
C THR A 216 -16.72 13.45 -5.31
N PHE A 217 -15.45 13.57 -4.91
CA PHE A 217 -14.81 14.87 -4.70
C PHE A 217 -14.46 15.56 -6.01
N SER A 218 -14.41 16.90 -5.99
CA SER A 218 -13.81 17.67 -7.08
C SER A 218 -12.29 17.39 -7.13
N ASP A 219 -11.77 17.07 -8.29
CA ASP A 219 -10.39 16.63 -8.50
C ASP A 219 -9.62 17.48 -9.51
N THR A 220 -10.09 18.71 -9.72
CA THR A 220 -9.48 19.65 -10.67
C THR A 220 -8.29 20.41 -10.10
N THR A 221 -8.13 20.42 -8.78
CA THR A 221 -7.04 21.12 -8.09
C THR A 221 -5.95 20.12 -7.71
N PRO A 222 -4.67 20.37 -8.03
CA PRO A 222 -3.57 19.54 -7.59
C PRO A 222 -3.50 19.40 -6.06
N ALA A 223 -2.92 18.31 -5.56
CA ALA A 223 -2.68 18.15 -4.14
C ALA A 223 -1.86 19.32 -3.57
N ALA A 224 -2.27 19.84 -2.43
CA ALA A 224 -1.60 20.94 -1.76
C ALA A 224 -0.31 20.48 -1.03
N GLY A 225 -0.30 19.22 -0.56
CA GLY A 225 0.87 18.53 0.00
C GLY A 225 1.13 17.22 -0.74
N PRO A 226 1.63 17.28 -1.99
CA PRO A 226 1.78 16.08 -2.81
C PRO A 226 2.82 15.14 -2.20
N ALA A 227 2.39 13.94 -1.85
CA ALA A 227 3.25 12.89 -1.32
C ALA A 227 2.89 11.54 -1.95
N LYS A 228 3.89 10.76 -2.29
CA LYS A 228 3.74 9.35 -2.66
C LYS A 228 4.88 8.58 -2.05
N VAL A 229 4.57 7.44 -1.45
CA VAL A 229 5.54 6.67 -0.69
C VAL A 229 5.39 5.17 -0.94
N MET A 230 6.49 4.45 -0.79
CA MET A 230 6.53 3.03 -0.50
C MET A 230 6.91 2.86 0.97
N GLN A 231 6.20 1.98 1.68
CA GLN A 231 6.37 1.84 3.12
C GLN A 231 6.18 0.42 3.61
N ALA A 232 6.73 0.15 4.80
CA ALA A 232 6.51 -1.03 5.62
C ALA A 232 6.38 -0.61 7.08
N GLY A 233 5.36 -1.10 7.78
CA GLY A 233 5.11 -0.72 9.17
C GLY A 233 3.80 -1.29 9.70
N GLY A 234 3.18 -0.57 10.64
CA GLY A 234 1.91 -0.97 11.21
C GLY A 234 1.68 -0.42 12.61
N PHE A 235 0.89 -1.16 13.38
CA PHE A 235 0.62 -0.84 14.78
C PHE A 235 0.66 -2.08 15.67
N THR A 236 1.00 -1.88 16.94
CA THR A 236 0.92 -2.88 18.00
C THR A 236 0.30 -2.29 19.27
N SER A 237 -0.38 -3.09 20.06
CA SER A 237 -0.99 -2.63 21.31
C SER A 237 0.04 -2.43 22.40
N ASP A 238 -0.24 -1.49 23.31
CA ASP A 238 0.43 -1.41 24.59
C ASP A 238 0.02 -2.58 25.48
N CYS A 239 0.91 -2.99 26.41
CA CYS A 239 0.66 -4.13 27.31
C CYS A 239 1.38 -3.97 28.63
N ALA A 240 0.64 -4.02 29.73
CA ALA A 240 1.21 -3.94 31.06
C ALA A 240 2.04 -5.20 31.41
N ALA A 241 1.61 -6.37 30.92
CA ALA A 241 2.20 -7.66 31.30
C ALA A 241 3.50 -7.98 30.56
N ASN A 242 3.62 -7.60 29.27
CA ASN A 242 4.76 -7.94 28.42
C ASN A 242 5.11 -6.84 27.43
N ALA A 243 6.34 -6.84 26.93
CA ALA A 243 6.72 -6.00 25.81
C ALA A 243 6.13 -6.58 24.51
N THR A 244 5.20 -5.83 23.91
CA THR A 244 4.66 -6.17 22.61
C THR A 244 5.54 -5.62 21.50
N SER A 245 5.49 -6.20 20.33
CA SER A 245 6.17 -5.65 19.15
C SER A 245 5.50 -6.10 17.85
N LEU A 246 5.65 -5.29 16.83
CA LEU A 246 5.37 -5.65 15.45
C LEU A 246 6.65 -5.54 14.63
N TYR A 247 6.93 -6.55 13.83
CA TYR A 247 8.04 -6.58 12.89
C TYR A 247 7.53 -6.90 11.48
N VAL A 248 7.97 -6.12 10.51
CA VAL A 248 7.73 -6.37 9.10
C VAL A 248 9.01 -6.16 8.30
N ASP A 249 9.31 -7.11 7.41
CA ASP A 249 10.40 -7.05 6.45
C ASP A 249 9.84 -7.21 5.04
N ALA A 250 10.03 -6.19 4.22
CA ALA A 250 9.55 -6.13 2.86
C ALA A 250 10.65 -5.72 1.89
N VAL A 251 10.61 -6.32 0.71
CA VAL A 251 11.56 -6.05 -0.37
C VAL A 251 10.79 -5.53 -1.56
N TYR A 252 11.27 -4.41 -2.12
CA TYR A 252 10.71 -3.77 -3.29
C TYR A 252 11.68 -3.77 -4.45
N ASP A 253 11.13 -3.89 -5.66
CA ASP A 253 11.90 -3.88 -6.89
C ASP A 253 11.05 -3.34 -8.06
N ASN A 254 11.71 -3.01 -9.18
CA ASN A 254 11.07 -2.69 -10.44
C ASN A 254 9.93 -1.67 -10.29
N VAL A 255 10.26 -0.48 -9.80
CA VAL A 255 9.30 0.61 -9.63
C VAL A 255 9.05 1.31 -10.95
N TYR A 256 7.79 1.38 -11.35
CA TYR A 256 7.34 2.11 -12.53
C TYR A 256 6.40 3.23 -12.12
N ILE A 257 6.43 4.34 -12.84
CA ILE A 257 5.50 5.46 -12.66
C ILE A 257 4.81 5.84 -13.97
N GLY A 258 3.56 6.32 -13.85
CA GLY A 258 2.81 7.02 -14.87
C GLY A 258 2.62 8.50 -14.49
N GLN A 259 2.68 9.40 -15.47
CA GLN A 259 2.54 10.85 -15.28
C GLN A 259 1.37 11.41 -16.09
#